data_69781ba822d9a4842506d5f10b399cb7
#
_entry.id   69781ba822d9a4842506d5f10b399cb7
#
_cell.length_a   1.000
_cell.length_b   1.000
_cell.length_c   1.000
_cell.angle_alpha   90.00
_cell.angle_beta   90.00
_cell.angle_gamma   90.00
#
_symmetry.space_group_name_H-M   'P 1'
#
loop_
_entity.id
_entity.type
_entity.pdbx_description
1 polymer ?
#
loop_
_entity_poly.entity_id
_entity_poly.type
_entity_poly.pdbx_seq_one_letter_code
_entity_poly.pdbx_strand_id
1 'polypeptide(L)'
;MIPMIPSLASPHRRSSRIFMLAIAAMSLLIALLTLGSANAQAQRKAATPPASEDESVIFKDYRGVQLGMTADEVRKKLGDPKDKSDEQDFFVFNDNETAQIVYDKAHKVITISADYLTAGDKVPTAKQVFAGDLEAKADGSMYKMVRFLKAGYWISYNRTGGASPLTTVTLQKIQ
;
A
#
# COMPACT_ATOMS: atom_id res chain seq x y z
N MET A 1 61.41 7.04 33.76
CA MET A 1 60.46 6.38 34.66
C MET A 1 59.26 5.97 33.83
N ILE A 2 59.17 4.69 33.47
CA ILE A 2 58.08 4.14 32.65
C ILE A 2 57.31 3.18 33.55
N PRO A 3 56.00 3.34 33.79
CA PRO A 3 55.23 2.41 34.59
C PRO A 3 54.93 1.12 33.84
N MET A 4 55.25 -0.01 34.44
CA MET A 4 54.92 -1.36 34.01
C MET A 4 53.41 -1.62 34.05
N ILE A 5 52.88 -2.17 32.92
CA ILE A 5 51.51 -2.64 32.87
C ILE A 5 51.49 -4.12 33.28
N PRO A 6 50.63 -4.54 34.23
CA PRO A 6 50.51 -5.93 34.58
C PRO A 6 49.76 -6.76 33.55
N SER A 7 50.32 -7.89 33.20
CA SER A 7 49.78 -8.94 32.34
C SER A 7 48.52 -9.55 32.98
N LEU A 8 47.38 -9.49 32.24
CA LEU A 8 46.15 -10.19 32.60
C LEU A 8 46.15 -11.62 32.03
N ALA A 9 46.13 -12.57 32.96
CA ALA A 9 46.07 -13.98 32.71
C ALA A 9 44.75 -14.40 32.04
N SER A 10 44.83 -15.32 31.10
CA SER A 10 43.69 -15.92 30.39
C SER A 10 42.83 -16.81 31.32
N PRO A 11 41.49 -16.70 31.29
CA PRO A 11 40.64 -17.66 31.97
C PRO A 11 40.30 -18.86 31.05
N HIS A 12 40.64 -19.97 31.55
CA HIS A 12 40.28 -21.37 31.36
C HIS A 12 39.15 -21.75 30.37
N ARG A 13 39.56 -22.58 29.44
CA ARG A 13 38.90 -23.64 28.68
C ARG A 13 38.04 -24.59 29.51
N ARG A 14 36.87 -24.21 30.02
CA ARG A 14 35.97 -25.16 30.73
C ARG A 14 34.48 -25.04 30.41
N SER A 15 34.08 -24.26 29.41
CA SER A 15 32.64 -24.11 29.12
C SER A 15 32.15 -24.77 27.80
N SER A 16 33.04 -25.43 27.03
CA SER A 16 32.70 -25.99 25.72
C SER A 16 31.80 -27.24 25.78
N ARG A 17 31.84 -28.01 26.88
CA ARG A 17 31.05 -29.26 26.95
C ARG A 17 29.62 -29.05 27.44
N ILE A 18 29.37 -28.02 28.24
CA ILE A 18 28.03 -27.69 28.74
C ILE A 18 27.24 -27.00 27.60
N PHE A 19 27.90 -26.23 26.74
CA PHE A 19 27.27 -25.56 25.61
C PHE A 19 26.78 -26.53 24.53
N MET A 20 27.51 -27.62 24.27
CA MET A 20 27.10 -28.65 23.30
C MET A 20 25.89 -29.48 23.75
N LEU A 21 25.74 -29.72 25.05
CA LEU A 21 24.58 -30.44 25.59
C LEU A 21 23.30 -29.60 25.58
N ALA A 22 23.42 -28.28 25.73
CA ALA A 22 22.29 -27.37 25.65
C ALA A 22 21.76 -27.21 24.21
N ILE A 23 22.64 -27.24 23.19
CA ILE A 23 22.24 -27.16 21.77
C ILE A 23 21.52 -28.44 21.33
N ALA A 24 21.94 -29.63 21.81
CA ALA A 24 21.29 -30.90 21.49
C ALA A 24 19.88 -31.03 22.08
N ALA A 25 19.65 -30.49 23.28
CA ALA A 25 18.33 -30.48 23.94
C ALA A 25 17.37 -29.49 23.25
N MET A 26 17.86 -28.36 22.74
CA MET A 26 17.06 -27.35 22.03
C MET A 26 16.66 -27.81 20.64
N SER A 27 17.51 -28.62 19.97
CA SER A 27 17.20 -29.18 18.66
C SER A 27 16.06 -30.21 18.71
N LEU A 28 15.94 -30.96 19.79
CA LEU A 28 14.85 -31.94 19.95
C LEU A 28 13.49 -31.27 20.26
N LEU A 29 13.48 -30.13 20.97
CA LEU A 29 12.27 -29.39 21.28
C LEU A 29 11.68 -28.68 20.08
N ILE A 30 12.52 -28.22 19.14
CA ILE A 30 12.09 -27.57 17.89
C ILE A 30 11.47 -28.60 16.93
N ALA A 31 11.92 -29.84 16.92
CA ALA A 31 11.38 -30.89 16.08
C ALA A 31 9.96 -31.35 16.48
N LEU A 32 9.57 -31.19 17.76
CA LEU A 32 8.23 -31.55 18.24
C LEU A 32 7.19 -30.43 18.00
N LEU A 33 7.61 -29.17 17.79
CA LEU A 33 6.73 -28.03 17.53
C LEU A 33 6.35 -27.86 16.07
N THR A 34 7.01 -28.58 15.13
CA THR A 34 6.74 -28.46 13.69
C THR A 34 5.68 -29.40 13.15
N LEU A 35 5.17 -30.35 13.93
CA LEU A 35 4.10 -31.27 13.48
C LEU A 35 2.67 -30.74 13.66
N GLY A 36 2.48 -29.56 14.25
CA GLY A 36 1.17 -28.97 14.52
C GLY A 36 0.70 -27.87 13.57
N SER A 37 1.53 -27.43 12.61
CA SER A 37 1.25 -26.20 11.83
C SER A 37 0.90 -26.45 10.35
N ALA A 38 0.67 -27.68 9.92
CA ALA A 38 0.47 -28.00 8.50
C ALA A 38 -0.96 -27.72 7.97
N ASN A 39 -1.90 -27.27 8.81
CA ASN A 39 -3.30 -27.12 8.39
C ASN A 39 -3.87 -25.70 8.41
N ALA A 40 -3.05 -24.65 8.66
CA ALA A 40 -3.55 -23.27 8.73
C ALA A 40 -3.27 -22.40 7.50
N GLN A 41 -2.62 -22.91 6.46
CA GLN A 41 -2.29 -22.14 5.25
C GLN A 41 -3.20 -22.41 4.04
N ALA A 42 -4.20 -23.27 4.16
CA ALA A 42 -5.05 -23.66 3.02
C ALA A 42 -6.27 -22.73 2.78
N GLN A 43 -6.44 -21.60 3.48
CA GLN A 43 -7.67 -20.81 3.37
C GLN A 43 -7.48 -19.28 3.32
N ARG A 44 -6.34 -18.80 2.80
CA ARG A 44 -6.31 -17.46 2.23
C ARG A 44 -6.28 -17.54 0.70
N LYS A 45 -7.29 -18.15 0.14
CA LYS A 45 -7.70 -17.81 -1.21
C LYS A 45 -8.18 -16.36 -1.12
N ALA A 46 -7.31 -15.43 -1.52
CA ALA A 46 -7.72 -14.05 -1.71
C ALA A 46 -8.96 -14.09 -2.59
N ALA A 47 -10.11 -13.76 -2.01
CA ALA A 47 -11.32 -13.57 -2.78
C ALA A 47 -11.02 -12.42 -3.75
N THR A 48 -10.71 -12.73 -5.00
CA THR A 48 -10.75 -11.77 -6.09
C THR A 48 -12.18 -11.25 -6.09
N PRO A 49 -12.42 -9.95 -5.87
CA PRO A 49 -13.76 -9.41 -5.96
C PRO A 49 -14.32 -9.79 -7.33
N PRO A 50 -15.59 -10.20 -7.44
CA PRO A 50 -16.19 -10.49 -8.73
C PRO A 50 -16.04 -9.26 -9.63
N ALA A 51 -15.56 -9.48 -10.84
CA ALA A 51 -15.56 -8.46 -11.89
C ALA A 51 -17.03 -8.20 -12.26
N SER A 52 -17.60 -7.11 -11.76
CA SER A 52 -18.92 -6.66 -12.17
C SER A 52 -18.77 -5.95 -13.52
N GLU A 53 -19.22 -6.62 -14.59
CA GLU A 53 -19.14 -6.10 -15.96
C GLU A 53 -20.14 -4.97 -16.25
N ASP A 54 -21.06 -4.65 -15.31
CA ASP A 54 -22.21 -3.76 -15.50
C ASP A 54 -22.24 -2.56 -14.52
N GLU A 55 -21.24 -2.36 -13.68
CA GLU A 55 -21.22 -1.17 -12.83
C GLU A 55 -20.85 0.06 -13.67
N SER A 56 -21.77 1.01 -13.78
CA SER A 56 -21.51 2.31 -14.43
C SER A 56 -20.45 3.06 -13.64
N VAL A 57 -19.28 3.25 -14.26
CA VAL A 57 -18.19 4.02 -13.65
C VAL A 57 -18.52 5.50 -13.77
N ILE A 58 -18.63 6.19 -12.65
CA ILE A 58 -18.78 7.64 -12.62
C ILE A 58 -17.40 8.31 -12.59
N PHE A 59 -16.45 7.77 -11.82
CA PHE A 59 -15.11 8.32 -11.69
C PHE A 59 -14.23 7.86 -12.87
N LYS A 60 -14.12 8.69 -13.89
CA LYS A 60 -13.33 8.42 -15.11
C LYS A 60 -12.09 9.28 -15.24
N ASP A 61 -12.00 10.34 -14.45
CA ASP A 61 -10.90 11.28 -14.43
C ASP A 61 -10.74 11.93 -13.05
N TYR A 62 -9.59 12.54 -12.85
CA TYR A 62 -9.30 13.39 -11.71
C TYR A 62 -8.90 14.78 -12.21
N ARG A 63 -9.74 15.80 -11.94
CA ARG A 63 -9.53 17.17 -12.41
C ARG A 63 -9.28 17.26 -13.93
N GLY A 64 -9.94 16.39 -14.71
CA GLY A 64 -9.79 16.27 -16.15
C GLY A 64 -8.56 15.47 -16.61
N VAL A 65 -7.77 14.90 -15.69
CA VAL A 65 -6.68 13.97 -16.02
C VAL A 65 -7.24 12.55 -16.14
N GLN A 66 -6.88 11.86 -17.22
CA GLN A 66 -7.33 10.51 -17.55
C GLN A 66 -6.13 9.58 -17.77
N LEU A 67 -6.36 8.27 -17.65
CA LEU A 67 -5.38 7.26 -18.06
C LEU A 67 -4.99 7.44 -19.53
N GLY A 68 -3.71 7.27 -19.83
CA GLY A 68 -3.15 7.41 -21.18
C GLY A 68 -2.78 8.83 -21.60
N MET A 69 -3.12 9.87 -20.84
CA MET A 69 -2.62 11.23 -21.09
C MET A 69 -1.10 11.28 -20.94
N THR A 70 -0.45 12.18 -21.65
CA THR A 70 0.99 12.44 -21.50
C THR A 70 1.27 13.28 -20.24
N ALA A 71 2.51 13.19 -19.71
CA ALA A 71 2.93 14.01 -18.56
C ALA A 71 2.75 15.51 -18.81
N ASP A 72 2.99 15.98 -20.03
CA ASP A 72 2.81 17.41 -20.40
C ASP A 72 1.33 17.82 -20.39
N GLU A 73 0.41 16.97 -20.86
CA GLU A 73 -1.02 17.21 -20.76
C GLU A 73 -1.50 17.24 -19.31
N VAL A 74 -0.94 16.38 -18.44
CA VAL A 74 -1.23 16.38 -17.00
C VAL A 74 -0.80 17.71 -16.37
N ARG A 75 0.45 18.11 -16.60
CA ARG A 75 1.01 19.37 -16.05
C ARG A 75 0.27 20.59 -16.58
N LYS A 76 -0.18 20.59 -17.84
CA LYS A 76 -1.02 21.65 -18.39
C LYS A 76 -2.37 21.77 -17.66
N LYS A 77 -2.94 20.64 -17.17
CA LYS A 77 -4.23 20.62 -16.47
C LYS A 77 -4.11 20.91 -14.99
N LEU A 78 -3.10 20.33 -14.31
CA LEU A 78 -2.96 20.39 -12.86
C LEU A 78 -2.00 21.49 -12.37
N GLY A 79 -1.21 22.07 -13.27
CA GLY A 79 -0.14 23.02 -12.95
C GLY A 79 1.19 22.30 -12.64
N ASP A 80 2.09 23.01 -11.97
CA ASP A 80 3.41 22.49 -11.63
C ASP A 80 3.33 21.53 -10.44
N PRO A 81 3.85 20.29 -10.57
CA PRO A 81 3.90 19.34 -9.45
C PRO A 81 4.89 19.81 -8.38
N LYS A 82 4.62 19.46 -7.13
CA LYS A 82 5.51 19.68 -5.98
C LYS A 82 6.79 18.85 -6.09
N ASP A 83 6.67 17.64 -6.62
CA ASP A 83 7.77 16.76 -6.97
C ASP A 83 7.52 16.16 -8.35
N LYS A 84 8.57 16.17 -9.19
CA LYS A 84 8.51 15.86 -10.61
C LYS A 84 9.60 14.86 -10.99
N SER A 85 9.19 13.78 -11.67
CA SER A 85 10.13 12.84 -12.30
C SER A 85 9.60 12.33 -13.64
N ASP A 86 10.37 11.46 -14.30
CA ASP A 86 9.95 10.79 -15.52
C ASP A 86 8.92 9.68 -15.24
N GLU A 87 8.90 9.15 -14.01
CA GLU A 87 8.06 8.04 -13.62
C GLU A 87 6.78 8.49 -12.91
N GLN A 88 6.83 9.65 -12.23
CA GLN A 88 5.68 10.16 -11.48
C GLN A 88 5.77 11.67 -11.23
N ASP A 89 4.60 12.27 -11.05
CA ASP A 89 4.43 13.62 -10.52
C ASP A 89 3.61 13.57 -9.23
N PHE A 90 4.01 14.36 -8.24
CA PHE A 90 3.27 14.56 -7.00
C PHE A 90 2.77 15.99 -6.89
N PHE A 91 1.46 16.15 -6.72
CA PHE A 91 0.77 17.43 -6.62
C PHE A 91 0.25 17.66 -5.21
N VAL A 92 0.40 18.89 -4.71
CA VAL A 92 -0.20 19.36 -3.46
C VAL A 92 -1.11 20.54 -3.80
N PHE A 93 -2.42 20.36 -3.71
CA PHE A 93 -3.37 21.40 -4.04
C PHE A 93 -3.70 22.29 -2.86
N ASN A 94 -3.73 21.72 -1.67
CA ASN A 94 -3.91 22.37 -0.38
C ASN A 94 -3.55 21.38 0.75
N ASP A 95 -3.76 21.80 2.01
CA ASP A 95 -3.43 20.98 3.19
C ASP A 95 -4.25 19.68 3.29
N ASN A 96 -5.35 19.57 2.54
CA ASN A 96 -6.29 18.45 2.60
C ASN A 96 -6.37 17.64 1.30
N GLU A 97 -5.69 18.05 0.23
CA GLU A 97 -5.79 17.36 -1.06
C GLU A 97 -4.43 17.27 -1.75
N THR A 98 -4.03 16.03 -2.02
CA THR A 98 -2.83 15.72 -2.81
C THR A 98 -3.17 14.72 -3.91
N ALA A 99 -2.32 14.63 -4.93
CA ALA A 99 -2.43 13.58 -5.93
C ALA A 99 -1.06 13.10 -6.40
N GLN A 100 -0.98 11.81 -6.70
CA GLN A 100 0.15 11.17 -7.36
C GLN A 100 -0.29 10.64 -8.72
N ILE A 101 0.45 11.02 -9.76
CA ILE A 101 0.24 10.56 -11.13
C ILE A 101 1.47 9.74 -11.53
N VAL A 102 1.27 8.48 -11.89
CA VAL A 102 2.35 7.58 -12.31
C VAL A 102 2.28 7.36 -13.82
N TYR A 103 3.44 7.34 -14.45
CA TYR A 103 3.61 7.22 -15.90
C TYR A 103 4.28 5.88 -16.27
N ASP A 104 4.00 5.40 -17.45
CA ASP A 104 4.75 4.32 -18.09
C ASP A 104 6.03 4.85 -18.77
N LYS A 105 6.80 3.93 -19.37
CA LYS A 105 8.03 4.27 -20.11
C LYS A 105 7.81 5.19 -21.32
N ALA A 106 6.57 5.33 -21.79
CA ALA A 106 6.18 6.25 -22.85
C ALA A 106 5.62 7.57 -22.30
N HIS A 107 5.86 7.85 -21.00
CA HIS A 107 5.37 9.02 -20.25
C HIS A 107 3.85 9.21 -20.33
N LYS A 108 3.11 8.09 -20.37
CA LYS A 108 1.65 8.09 -20.33
C LYS A 108 1.13 7.66 -18.98
N VAL A 109 0.10 8.33 -18.49
CA VAL A 109 -0.57 8.06 -17.22
C VAL A 109 -1.04 6.61 -17.15
N ILE A 110 -0.58 5.88 -16.17
CA ILE A 110 -1.03 4.52 -15.84
C ILE A 110 -1.70 4.45 -14.47
N THR A 111 -1.44 5.41 -13.57
CA THR A 111 -2.09 5.50 -12.26
C THR A 111 -2.39 6.95 -11.92
N ILE A 112 -3.56 7.16 -11.36
CA ILE A 112 -4.01 8.39 -10.73
C ILE A 112 -4.45 8.03 -9.33
N SER A 113 -3.81 8.58 -8.29
CA SER A 113 -4.19 8.39 -6.89
C SER A 113 -4.39 9.75 -6.25
N ALA A 114 -5.59 10.01 -5.77
CA ALA A 114 -5.93 11.26 -5.09
C ALA A 114 -6.24 10.98 -3.61
N ASP A 115 -5.57 11.72 -2.74
CA ASP A 115 -5.72 11.64 -1.29
C ASP A 115 -6.42 12.88 -0.76
N TYR A 116 -7.40 12.64 0.12
CA TYR A 116 -8.18 13.68 0.79
C TYR A 116 -8.06 13.50 2.29
N LEU A 117 -7.40 14.44 2.94
CA LEU A 117 -7.27 14.52 4.39
C LEU A 117 -8.50 15.23 4.95
N THR A 118 -9.12 14.63 5.95
CA THR A 118 -10.32 15.12 6.63
C THR A 118 -11.65 14.97 5.86
N ALA A 119 -12.76 15.01 6.62
CA ALA A 119 -14.10 15.06 6.05
C ALA A 119 -14.40 16.50 5.58
N GLY A 120 -14.78 16.65 4.33
CA GLY A 120 -15.19 17.93 3.76
C GLY A 120 -16.04 17.74 2.52
N ASP A 121 -16.74 18.77 2.09
CA ASP A 121 -17.65 18.74 0.94
C ASP A 121 -16.96 18.38 -0.39
N LYS A 122 -15.63 18.45 -0.43
CA LYS A 122 -14.81 18.12 -1.61
C LYS A 122 -14.28 16.69 -1.63
N VAL A 123 -14.46 15.95 -0.52
CA VAL A 123 -14.04 14.55 -0.44
C VAL A 123 -15.03 13.68 -1.20
N PRO A 124 -14.63 12.95 -2.24
CA PRO A 124 -15.55 12.11 -2.98
C PRO A 124 -16.13 11.03 -2.08
N THR A 125 -17.43 10.79 -2.21
CA THR A 125 -18.10 9.67 -1.56
C THR A 125 -17.97 8.41 -2.41
N ALA A 126 -18.12 7.23 -1.80
CA ALA A 126 -18.15 5.97 -2.55
C ALA A 126 -19.23 5.97 -3.65
N LYS A 127 -20.38 6.61 -3.40
CA LYS A 127 -21.44 6.77 -4.38
C LYS A 127 -21.04 7.60 -5.60
N GLN A 128 -20.23 8.64 -5.41
CA GLN A 128 -19.70 9.44 -6.52
C GLN A 128 -18.63 8.69 -7.33
N VAL A 129 -18.00 7.67 -6.75
CA VAL A 129 -16.98 6.87 -7.42
C VAL A 129 -17.62 5.68 -8.16
N PHE A 130 -18.58 4.96 -7.54
CA PHE A 130 -19.11 3.69 -8.02
C PHE A 130 -20.61 3.69 -8.37
N ALA A 131 -21.29 4.82 -8.34
CA ALA A 131 -22.76 4.90 -8.50
C ALA A 131 -23.57 4.17 -7.40
N GLY A 132 -22.92 3.64 -6.38
CA GLY A 132 -23.55 2.86 -5.30
C GLY A 132 -22.99 3.22 -3.93
N ASP A 133 -23.80 2.99 -2.90
CA ASP A 133 -23.38 3.19 -1.52
C ASP A 133 -22.42 2.06 -1.08
N LEU A 134 -21.55 2.37 -0.14
CA LEU A 134 -20.62 1.44 0.47
C LEU A 134 -20.82 1.47 1.99
N GLU A 135 -21.06 0.31 2.56
CA GLU A 135 -21.19 0.18 4.00
C GLU A 135 -19.85 0.37 4.71
N ALA A 136 -19.87 1.19 5.77
CA ALA A 136 -18.73 1.35 6.64
C ALA A 136 -18.59 0.12 7.55
N LYS A 137 -17.34 -0.28 7.82
CA LYS A 137 -17.03 -1.27 8.85
C LYS A 137 -17.27 -0.68 10.24
N ALA A 138 -17.18 -1.51 11.29
CA ALA A 138 -17.40 -1.10 12.68
C ALA A 138 -16.48 0.05 13.15
N ASP A 139 -15.28 0.17 12.58
CA ASP A 139 -14.32 1.25 12.85
C ASP A 139 -14.53 2.50 11.97
N GLY A 140 -15.57 2.50 11.14
CA GLY A 140 -15.88 3.57 10.19
C GLY A 140 -15.07 3.52 8.90
N SER A 141 -14.16 2.56 8.73
CA SER A 141 -13.40 2.40 7.47
C SER A 141 -14.27 1.83 6.36
N MET A 142 -13.91 2.18 5.12
CA MET A 142 -14.58 1.70 3.90
C MET A 142 -13.53 1.29 2.89
N TYR A 143 -13.80 0.22 2.13
CA TYR A 143 -12.95 -0.19 1.03
C TYR A 143 -13.77 -0.90 -0.04
N LYS A 144 -13.60 -0.46 -1.29
CA LYS A 144 -14.11 -1.18 -2.47
C LYS A 144 -13.09 -1.05 -3.60
N MET A 145 -12.93 -2.13 -4.37
CA MET A 145 -12.20 -2.14 -5.64
C MET A 145 -13.07 -2.80 -6.70
N VAL A 146 -13.13 -2.20 -7.89
CA VAL A 146 -13.82 -2.74 -9.05
C VAL A 146 -12.85 -2.79 -10.22
N ARG A 147 -12.82 -3.94 -10.91
CA ARG A 147 -11.98 -4.16 -12.09
C ARG A 147 -12.85 -4.13 -13.35
N PHE A 148 -12.51 -3.25 -14.27
CA PHE A 148 -13.16 -3.10 -15.58
C PHE A 148 -12.28 -3.75 -16.64
N LEU A 149 -12.34 -5.08 -16.73
CA LEU A 149 -11.43 -5.87 -17.58
C LEU A 149 -11.51 -5.48 -19.05
N LYS A 150 -12.72 -5.26 -19.57
CA LYS A 150 -12.93 -4.81 -20.97
C LYS A 150 -12.37 -3.41 -21.24
N ALA A 151 -12.40 -2.53 -20.24
CA ALA A 151 -11.88 -1.18 -20.32
C ALA A 151 -10.39 -1.08 -19.97
N GLY A 152 -9.80 -2.13 -19.41
CA GLY A 152 -8.37 -2.24 -19.11
C GLY A 152 -7.90 -1.46 -17.90
N TYR A 153 -8.77 -1.21 -16.90
CA TYR A 153 -8.41 -0.50 -15.68
C TYR A 153 -9.17 -1.03 -14.46
N TRP A 154 -8.77 -0.59 -13.27
CA TRP A 154 -9.51 -0.78 -12.03
C TRP A 154 -9.58 0.53 -11.25
N ILE A 155 -10.59 0.63 -10.38
CA ILE A 155 -10.76 1.74 -9.45
C ILE A 155 -10.86 1.19 -8.05
N SER A 156 -10.22 1.86 -7.09
CA SER A 156 -10.45 1.62 -5.67
C SER A 156 -10.84 2.90 -4.93
N TYR A 157 -11.64 2.72 -3.92
CA TYR A 157 -11.99 3.71 -2.90
C TYR A 157 -11.58 3.15 -1.56
N ASN A 158 -10.76 3.87 -0.83
CA ASN A 158 -10.34 3.53 0.52
C ASN A 158 -10.59 4.73 1.42
N ARG A 159 -11.26 4.51 2.54
CA ARG A 159 -11.39 5.50 3.60
C ARG A 159 -10.97 4.86 4.92
N THR A 160 -10.04 5.48 5.63
CA THR A 160 -9.64 5.02 6.95
C THR A 160 -10.72 5.33 7.98
N GLY A 161 -10.74 4.58 9.08
CA GLY A 161 -11.59 4.88 10.24
C GLY A 161 -11.02 6.00 11.11
N GLY A 162 -11.74 6.33 12.20
CA GLY A 162 -11.31 7.30 13.20
C GLY A 162 -11.76 8.73 12.95
N ALA A 163 -11.28 9.66 13.82
CA ALA A 163 -11.74 11.06 13.84
C ALA A 163 -11.18 11.91 12.68
N SER A 164 -10.05 11.49 12.09
CA SER A 164 -9.41 12.18 10.97
C SER A 164 -9.21 11.19 9.81
N PRO A 165 -10.29 10.83 9.10
CA PRO A 165 -10.20 9.83 8.04
C PRO A 165 -9.43 10.37 6.84
N LEU A 166 -8.56 9.52 6.28
CA LEU A 166 -7.97 9.70 4.96
C LEU A 166 -8.85 8.98 3.95
N THR A 167 -9.25 9.66 2.89
CA THR A 167 -9.90 9.05 1.72
C THR A 167 -8.96 9.04 0.54
N THR A 168 -8.71 7.86 -0.03
CA THR A 168 -7.91 7.67 -1.25
C THR A 168 -8.80 7.11 -2.35
N VAL A 169 -8.77 7.74 -3.51
CA VAL A 169 -9.37 7.21 -4.74
C VAL A 169 -8.26 6.93 -5.73
N THR A 170 -8.17 5.69 -6.21
CA THR A 170 -7.15 5.29 -7.18
C THR A 170 -7.80 4.75 -8.44
N LEU A 171 -7.37 5.24 -9.59
CA LEU A 171 -7.69 4.75 -10.92
C LEU A 171 -6.40 4.24 -11.55
N GLN A 172 -6.35 2.97 -11.97
CA GLN A 172 -5.12 2.38 -12.48
C GLN A 172 -5.38 1.46 -13.68
N LYS A 173 -4.53 1.57 -14.69
CA LYS A 173 -4.50 0.68 -15.85
C LYS A 173 -4.13 -0.75 -15.42
N ILE A 174 -4.82 -1.75 -15.91
CA ILE A 174 -4.46 -3.16 -15.75
C ILE A 174 -3.26 -3.44 -16.66
N GLN A 175 -2.20 -3.97 -16.07
CA GLN A 175 -0.99 -4.41 -16.78
C GLN A 175 -1.10 -5.88 -17.16
#